data_1e7ae250c674b90948b590c58b5b0575
#
_entry.id   1e7ae250c674b90948b590c58b5b0575
#
_cell.length_a   1.000
_cell.length_b   1.000
_cell.length_c   1.000
_cell.angle_alpha   90.00
_cell.angle_beta   90.00
_cell.angle_gamma   90.00
#
_symmetry.space_group_name_H-M   'P 1'
#
loop_
_entity.id
_entity.type
_entity.pdbx_description
1 polymer ?
#
loop_
_entity_poly.entity_id
_entity_poly.type
_entity_poly.pdbx_seq_one_letter_code
_entity_poly.pdbx_strand_id
1 'polypeptide(L)'
;KALEKTTMVAGEEVVPEKEAKDEKTVANGYFKDADVKDRELSDYTGEWQSVYPLLKDGILDEVFDYKAKLNKDMTAAEYKDYYTTGYKTDIDTINIKDNTIDFVVNGEHHQYTYKYVGYKILNYEKGNRGVRFNFETDDAGAGRFKYIQFSDHGIAPSKAEHFHIFFGGESQEKLYNEMHNWPTFYPASLSEHEIAQEMMAH
;
A
#
# COMPACT_ATOMS: atom_id res chain seq x y z
N LYS A 1 7.26 -14.95 15.57
CA LYS A 1 8.51 -15.20 14.89
C LYS A 1 8.44 -14.67 13.46
N ALA A 2 9.50 -14.02 13.01
CA ALA A 2 9.51 -13.38 11.70
C ALA A 2 9.42 -14.41 10.57
N LEU A 3 8.74 -14.02 9.50
CA LEU A 3 8.67 -14.81 8.28
C LEU A 3 10.03 -14.73 7.57
N GLU A 4 10.19 -15.58 6.56
CA GLU A 4 11.34 -15.46 5.70
C GLU A 4 11.39 -14.08 5.10
N LYS A 5 12.57 -13.46 5.08
CA LYS A 5 12.68 -12.02 4.86
C LYS A 5 12.88 -11.59 3.42
N THR A 6 13.30 -12.47 2.53
CA THR A 6 13.60 -12.10 1.15
C THR A 6 13.05 -13.10 0.16
N THR A 7 12.49 -12.60 -0.93
CA THR A 7 12.02 -13.44 -2.03
C THR A 7 12.12 -12.67 -3.34
N MET A 8 12.14 -13.41 -4.45
CA MET A 8 12.10 -12.81 -5.79
C MET A 8 10.71 -12.90 -6.34
N VAL A 9 10.25 -11.84 -6.98
CA VAL A 9 8.93 -11.81 -7.64
C VAL A 9 9.04 -11.23 -9.04
N ALA A 10 8.16 -11.66 -9.91
CA ALA A 10 8.04 -11.10 -11.26
C ALA A 10 7.30 -9.77 -11.18
N GLY A 11 7.64 -8.85 -12.09
CA GLY A 11 7.00 -7.55 -12.14
C GLY A 11 7.48 -6.65 -11.02
N GLU A 12 6.72 -5.60 -10.78
CA GLU A 12 7.08 -4.64 -9.74
C GLU A 12 5.84 -4.12 -9.04
N GLU A 13 6.03 -3.74 -7.77
CA GLU A 13 5.01 -3.08 -7.00
C GLU A 13 4.86 -1.66 -7.52
N VAL A 14 3.68 -1.10 -7.34
CA VAL A 14 3.43 0.24 -7.83
C VAL A 14 4.21 1.27 -7.06
N VAL A 15 5.02 1.99 -7.79
CA VAL A 15 5.69 3.18 -7.31
C VAL A 15 5.43 4.22 -8.38
N PRO A 16 4.31 4.93 -8.29
CA PRO A 16 3.82 5.76 -9.40
C PRO A 16 4.83 6.76 -9.95
N GLU A 17 5.54 7.38 -9.05
CA GLU A 17 6.49 8.43 -9.40
C GLU A 17 7.83 7.89 -9.82
N LYS A 18 8.01 6.61 -9.80
CA LYS A 18 9.28 6.00 -10.08
C LYS A 18 9.76 6.23 -11.50
N GLU A 19 8.84 6.25 -12.45
CA GLU A 19 9.20 6.48 -13.84
C GLU A 19 9.80 7.85 -14.07
N ALA A 20 9.43 8.81 -13.23
CA ALA A 20 9.92 10.18 -13.37
C ALA A 20 11.21 10.43 -12.60
N LYS A 21 11.67 9.46 -11.83
CA LYS A 21 12.81 9.65 -10.94
C LYS A 21 13.74 8.45 -11.00
N ASP A 22 14.98 8.71 -11.36
CA ASP A 22 16.01 7.68 -11.41
C ASP A 22 16.82 7.57 -10.12
N GLU A 23 16.52 8.42 -9.14
CA GLU A 23 17.29 8.44 -7.92
C GLU A 23 17.15 7.14 -7.12
N LYS A 24 18.29 6.64 -6.65
CA LYS A 24 18.32 5.41 -5.87
C LYS A 24 18.17 5.71 -4.39
N THR A 25 16.98 6.11 -4.01
CA THR A 25 16.63 6.43 -2.63
C THR A 25 15.92 5.25 -1.98
N VAL A 26 15.83 5.28 -0.65
CA VAL A 26 15.08 4.28 0.10
C VAL A 26 13.63 4.25 -0.36
N ALA A 27 13.02 5.41 -0.54
CA ALA A 27 11.63 5.51 -0.97
C ALA A 27 11.40 4.90 -2.35
N ASN A 28 12.41 4.90 -3.20
CA ASN A 28 12.34 4.29 -4.53
C ASN A 28 12.74 2.82 -4.54
N GLY A 29 13.01 2.24 -3.37
CA GLY A 29 13.28 0.81 -3.27
C GLY A 29 14.76 0.43 -3.29
N TYR A 30 15.64 1.36 -2.93
CA TYR A 30 17.09 1.09 -2.90
C TYR A 30 17.59 1.22 -1.48
N PHE A 31 17.82 0.09 -0.84
CA PHE A 31 18.23 0.01 0.56
C PHE A 31 18.96 -1.32 0.80
N LYS A 32 19.70 -1.40 1.88
CA LYS A 32 20.37 -2.64 2.28
C LYS A 32 19.44 -3.43 3.19
N ASP A 33 19.60 -4.76 3.17
CA ASP A 33 18.81 -5.63 4.06
C ASP A 33 18.95 -5.21 5.53
N ALA A 34 20.16 -4.82 5.93
CA ALA A 34 20.44 -4.46 7.32
C ALA A 34 19.69 -3.19 7.77
N ASP A 35 19.23 -2.37 6.82
CA ASP A 35 18.52 -1.14 7.13
C ASP A 35 17.03 -1.38 7.41
N VAL A 36 16.52 -2.55 7.05
CA VAL A 36 15.12 -2.90 7.28
C VAL A 36 14.94 -3.33 8.73
N LYS A 37 13.97 -2.75 9.40
CA LYS A 37 13.69 -3.01 10.81
C LYS A 37 12.23 -3.37 11.01
N ASP A 38 11.96 -4.15 12.04
CA ASP A 38 10.59 -4.46 12.43
C ASP A 38 9.83 -3.17 12.78
N ARG A 39 8.54 -3.20 12.53
CA ARG A 39 7.65 -2.06 12.80
C ARG A 39 6.51 -2.52 13.69
N GLU A 40 5.74 -1.55 14.17
CA GLU A 40 4.56 -1.83 15.00
C GLU A 40 3.33 -1.30 14.30
N LEU A 41 2.18 -1.85 14.64
CA LEU A 41 0.92 -1.38 14.07
C LEU A 41 0.68 0.10 14.37
N SER A 42 1.25 0.60 15.47
CA SER A 42 1.13 2.02 15.84
C SER A 42 1.69 2.97 14.77
N ASP A 43 2.59 2.52 13.92
CA ASP A 43 3.09 3.33 12.81
C ASP A 43 1.95 3.69 11.84
N TYR A 44 0.90 2.89 11.82
CA TYR A 44 -0.25 3.05 10.92
C TYR A 44 -1.49 3.56 11.65
N THR A 45 -1.37 4.00 12.90
CA THR A 45 -2.51 4.51 13.68
C THR A 45 -3.16 5.69 12.99
N GLY A 46 -4.49 5.70 12.95
CA GLY A 46 -5.26 6.80 12.40
C GLY A 46 -6.51 6.35 11.69
N GLU A 47 -7.18 7.33 11.11
CA GLU A 47 -8.34 7.10 10.26
C GLU A 47 -7.92 7.34 8.82
N TRP A 48 -8.22 6.39 7.96
CA TRP A 48 -7.72 6.35 6.59
C TRP A 48 -8.85 6.21 5.59
N GLN A 49 -8.76 6.91 4.48
CA GLN A 49 -9.75 6.84 3.41
C GLN A 49 -9.16 6.19 2.16
N SER A 50 -9.98 5.40 1.47
CA SER A 50 -9.61 4.82 0.19
C SER A 50 -9.53 5.90 -0.87
N VAL A 51 -8.56 5.79 -1.77
CA VAL A 51 -8.47 6.72 -2.90
C VAL A 51 -9.26 6.23 -4.12
N TYR A 52 -9.81 5.04 -4.06
CA TYR A 52 -10.55 4.49 -5.19
C TYR A 52 -11.76 5.35 -5.60
N PRO A 53 -12.58 5.85 -4.65
CA PRO A 53 -13.67 6.76 -5.02
C PRO A 53 -13.20 8.02 -5.74
N LEU A 54 -12.04 8.56 -5.35
CA LEU A 54 -11.49 9.76 -5.99
C LEU A 54 -11.12 9.49 -7.44
N LEU A 55 -10.59 8.30 -7.71
CA LEU A 55 -10.27 7.89 -9.06
C LEU A 55 -11.55 7.76 -9.90
N LYS A 56 -12.58 7.11 -9.37
CA LYS A 56 -13.84 6.89 -10.08
C LYS A 56 -14.57 8.20 -10.37
N ASP A 57 -14.46 9.17 -9.47
CA ASP A 57 -15.12 10.46 -9.61
C ASP A 57 -14.35 11.44 -10.50
N GLY A 58 -13.20 11.03 -11.02
CA GLY A 58 -12.41 11.88 -11.91
C GLY A 58 -11.50 12.88 -11.20
N ILE A 59 -11.49 12.89 -9.87
CA ILE A 59 -10.66 13.81 -9.09
C ILE A 59 -9.17 13.61 -9.38
N LEU A 60 -8.76 12.38 -9.62
CA LEU A 60 -7.35 12.05 -9.86
C LEU A 60 -6.93 12.17 -11.32
N ASP A 61 -7.82 12.59 -12.21
CA ASP A 61 -7.47 12.72 -13.63
C ASP A 61 -6.29 13.67 -13.84
N GLU A 62 -6.21 14.76 -13.08
CA GLU A 62 -5.09 15.68 -13.16
C GLU A 62 -3.75 15.03 -12.81
N VAL A 63 -3.78 14.04 -11.92
CA VAL A 63 -2.57 13.29 -11.52
C VAL A 63 -2.08 12.47 -12.71
N PHE A 64 -2.99 11.83 -13.42
CA PHE A 64 -2.62 10.98 -14.56
C PHE A 64 -2.15 11.82 -15.74
N ASP A 65 -2.76 12.98 -15.95
CA ASP A 65 -2.30 13.94 -16.97
C ASP A 65 -0.87 14.39 -16.65
N TYR A 66 -0.61 14.71 -15.40
CA TYR A 66 0.71 15.14 -14.95
C TYR A 66 1.75 14.05 -15.15
N LYS A 67 1.43 12.83 -14.74
CA LYS A 67 2.36 11.69 -14.90
C LYS A 67 2.66 11.41 -16.36
N ALA A 68 1.66 11.51 -17.22
CA ALA A 68 1.84 11.28 -18.65
C ALA A 68 2.75 12.34 -19.27
N LYS A 69 2.76 13.55 -18.75
CA LYS A 69 3.67 14.60 -19.21
C LYS A 69 5.10 14.35 -18.76
N LEU A 70 5.29 13.80 -17.57
CA LEU A 70 6.62 13.50 -17.04
C LEU A 70 7.22 12.27 -17.68
N ASN A 71 6.41 11.27 -17.99
CA ASN A 71 6.86 10.01 -18.54
C ASN A 71 6.04 9.68 -19.76
N LYS A 72 6.72 9.58 -20.92
CA LYS A 72 6.05 9.36 -22.21
C LYS A 72 5.73 7.89 -22.48
N ASP A 73 6.09 7.00 -21.58
CA ASP A 73 5.84 5.57 -21.77
C ASP A 73 4.36 5.20 -21.72
N MET A 74 3.55 6.00 -21.04
CA MET A 74 2.13 5.75 -20.90
C MET A 74 1.33 7.03 -21.11
N THR A 75 0.14 6.87 -21.71
CA THR A 75 -0.81 7.98 -21.84
C THR A 75 -1.55 8.16 -20.51
N ALA A 76 -2.24 9.29 -20.35
CA ALA A 76 -3.06 9.53 -19.16
C ALA A 76 -4.12 8.44 -19.01
N ALA A 77 -4.73 8.02 -20.10
CA ALA A 77 -5.75 6.96 -20.08
C ALA A 77 -5.16 5.62 -19.61
N GLU A 78 -3.95 5.31 -20.06
CA GLU A 78 -3.27 4.09 -19.65
C GLU A 78 -2.89 4.13 -18.17
N TYR A 79 -2.45 5.29 -17.65
CA TYR A 79 -2.21 5.47 -16.23
C TYR A 79 -3.50 5.25 -15.45
N LYS A 80 -4.61 5.82 -15.91
CA LYS A 80 -5.89 5.66 -15.24
C LYS A 80 -6.33 4.21 -15.17
N ASP A 81 -6.16 3.45 -16.26
CA ASP A 81 -6.50 2.03 -16.28
C ASP A 81 -5.64 1.24 -15.29
N TYR A 82 -4.37 1.54 -15.26
CA TYR A 82 -3.42 0.89 -14.35
C TYR A 82 -3.80 1.13 -12.89
N TYR A 83 -4.09 2.38 -12.53
CA TYR A 83 -4.46 2.72 -11.17
C TYR A 83 -5.87 2.28 -10.81
N THR A 84 -6.76 2.18 -11.79
CA THR A 84 -8.11 1.65 -11.54
C THR A 84 -8.01 0.21 -11.02
N THR A 85 -7.18 -0.60 -11.65
CA THR A 85 -6.94 -1.97 -11.19
C THR A 85 -6.24 -1.95 -9.82
N GLY A 86 -5.23 -1.10 -9.67
CA GLY A 86 -4.43 -1.03 -8.46
C GLY A 86 -5.22 -0.63 -7.23
N TYR A 87 -6.01 0.41 -7.34
CA TYR A 87 -6.73 0.98 -6.20
C TYR A 87 -8.03 0.27 -5.87
N LYS A 88 -8.52 -0.59 -6.76
CA LYS A 88 -9.85 -1.19 -6.63
C LYS A 88 -10.04 -1.91 -5.30
N THR A 89 -11.08 -1.53 -4.57
CA THR A 89 -11.43 -2.14 -3.30
C THR A 89 -12.86 -1.77 -2.93
N ASP A 90 -13.49 -2.60 -2.13
CA ASP A 90 -14.79 -2.30 -1.53
C ASP A 90 -14.65 -1.72 -0.11
N ILE A 91 -13.40 -1.60 0.38
CA ILE A 91 -13.16 -0.99 1.69
C ILE A 91 -13.18 0.52 1.54
N ASP A 92 -14.10 1.18 2.27
CA ASP A 92 -14.23 2.63 2.19
C ASP A 92 -13.24 3.34 3.10
N THR A 93 -13.11 2.86 4.32
CA THR A 93 -12.21 3.45 5.33
C THR A 93 -11.57 2.36 6.16
N ILE A 94 -10.43 2.70 6.75
CA ILE A 94 -9.73 1.84 7.70
C ILE A 94 -9.42 2.68 8.92
N ASN A 95 -9.76 2.18 10.11
CA ASN A 95 -9.45 2.85 11.37
C ASN A 95 -8.50 1.95 12.16
N ILE A 96 -7.33 2.48 12.48
CA ILE A 96 -6.31 1.72 13.19
C ILE A 96 -6.03 2.40 14.52
N LYS A 97 -6.21 1.66 15.59
CA LYS A 97 -6.00 2.17 16.94
C LYS A 97 -5.54 1.03 17.84
N ASP A 98 -4.50 1.28 18.60
CA ASP A 98 -3.90 0.27 19.47
C ASP A 98 -3.54 -0.97 18.66
N ASN A 99 -4.07 -2.13 18.98
CA ASN A 99 -3.80 -3.37 18.26
C ASN A 99 -4.95 -3.78 17.34
N THR A 100 -5.89 -2.86 17.06
CA THR A 100 -7.06 -3.19 16.26
C THR A 100 -7.04 -2.50 14.90
N ILE A 101 -7.59 -3.18 13.90
CA ILE A 101 -7.86 -2.62 12.58
C ILE A 101 -9.34 -2.81 12.34
N ASP A 102 -10.02 -1.72 11.99
CA ASP A 102 -11.44 -1.73 11.67
C ASP A 102 -11.60 -1.40 10.18
N PHE A 103 -12.02 -2.39 9.40
CA PHE A 103 -12.28 -2.22 7.97
C PHE A 103 -13.77 -1.91 7.79
N VAL A 104 -14.06 -0.79 7.15
CA VAL A 104 -15.46 -0.39 6.91
C VAL A 104 -15.82 -0.61 5.46
N VAL A 105 -16.83 -1.45 5.22
CA VAL A 105 -17.30 -1.84 3.88
C VAL A 105 -18.80 -1.57 3.83
N ASN A 106 -19.22 -0.59 3.02
CA ASN A 106 -20.64 -0.23 2.89
C ASN A 106 -21.29 0.04 4.26
N GLY A 107 -20.57 0.73 5.14
CA GLY A 107 -21.07 1.06 6.47
C GLY A 107 -20.96 -0.04 7.50
N GLU A 108 -20.55 -1.24 7.10
CA GLU A 108 -20.33 -2.35 8.05
C GLU A 108 -18.91 -2.34 8.55
N HIS A 109 -18.76 -2.49 9.85
CA HIS A 109 -17.47 -2.53 10.51
C HIS A 109 -16.98 -3.97 10.69
N HIS A 110 -15.74 -4.20 10.30
CA HIS A 110 -15.06 -5.49 10.47
C HIS A 110 -13.80 -5.23 11.28
N GLN A 111 -13.91 -5.34 12.60
CA GLN A 111 -12.83 -4.99 13.51
C GLN A 111 -12.23 -6.21 14.17
N TYR A 112 -10.90 -6.33 14.09
CA TYR A 112 -10.17 -7.47 14.66
C TYR A 112 -8.91 -6.97 15.34
N THR A 113 -8.39 -7.80 16.26
CA THR A 113 -7.13 -7.54 16.95
C THR A 113 -6.01 -8.22 16.18
N TYR A 114 -4.95 -7.46 15.88
CA TYR A 114 -3.86 -7.95 15.04
C TYR A 114 -2.55 -8.01 15.80
N LYS A 115 -1.70 -8.92 15.38
CA LYS A 115 -0.33 -9.05 15.89
C LYS A 115 0.63 -8.98 14.71
N TYR A 116 1.78 -8.38 14.93
CA TYR A 116 2.85 -8.31 13.94
C TYR A 116 3.55 -9.66 13.86
N VAL A 117 3.81 -10.13 12.64
CA VAL A 117 4.47 -11.43 12.43
C VAL A 117 5.73 -11.32 11.58
N GLY A 118 6.22 -10.11 11.37
CA GLY A 118 7.50 -9.91 10.66
C GLY A 118 7.34 -9.22 9.33
N TYR A 119 8.43 -9.09 8.61
CA TYR A 119 8.44 -8.43 7.31
C TYR A 119 9.00 -9.36 6.24
N LYS A 120 8.75 -8.98 4.98
CA LYS A 120 9.27 -9.67 3.82
C LYS A 120 9.83 -8.64 2.86
N ILE A 121 11.07 -8.82 2.44
CA ILE A 121 11.67 -7.98 1.40
C ILE A 121 11.37 -8.62 0.06
N LEU A 122 10.75 -7.87 -0.86
CA LEU A 122 10.46 -8.33 -2.20
C LEU A 122 11.43 -7.68 -3.18
N ASN A 123 12.03 -8.50 -4.04
CA ASN A 123 12.96 -8.02 -5.06
C ASN A 123 12.22 -8.00 -6.40
N TYR A 124 12.19 -6.84 -7.05
CA TYR A 124 11.47 -6.66 -8.31
C TYR A 124 12.42 -6.78 -9.50
N GLU A 125 11.87 -7.08 -10.66
CA GLU A 125 12.67 -7.31 -11.86
C GLU A 125 13.53 -6.12 -12.25
N LYS A 126 13.06 -4.91 -11.96
CA LYS A 126 13.84 -3.70 -12.27
C LYS A 126 14.99 -3.42 -11.31
N GLY A 127 15.14 -4.25 -10.28
CA GLY A 127 16.23 -4.13 -9.32
C GLY A 127 15.90 -3.34 -8.06
N ASN A 128 14.78 -2.64 -8.02
CA ASN A 128 14.31 -2.02 -6.80
C ASN A 128 13.63 -3.05 -5.92
N ARG A 129 13.39 -2.70 -4.67
CA ARG A 129 12.80 -3.62 -3.71
C ARG A 129 11.70 -2.93 -2.90
N GLY A 130 10.80 -3.74 -2.35
CA GLY A 130 9.78 -3.28 -1.43
C GLY A 130 9.79 -4.12 -0.17
N VAL A 131 9.12 -3.63 0.86
CA VAL A 131 8.98 -4.36 2.11
C VAL A 131 7.51 -4.49 2.45
N ARG A 132 7.07 -5.70 2.73
CA ARG A 132 5.73 -5.97 3.25
C ARG A 132 5.84 -6.20 4.75
N PHE A 133 5.14 -5.39 5.54
CA PHE A 133 5.06 -5.56 7.00
C PHE A 133 3.78 -6.32 7.30
N ASN A 134 3.91 -7.48 7.92
CA ASN A 134 2.87 -8.50 7.99
C ASN A 134 2.20 -8.56 9.35
N PHE A 135 0.88 -8.60 9.33
CA PHE A 135 0.06 -8.70 10.53
C PHE A 135 -0.98 -9.78 10.32
N GLU A 136 -1.43 -10.39 11.39
CA GLU A 136 -2.51 -11.36 11.28
C GLU A 136 -3.34 -11.39 12.56
N THR A 137 -4.58 -11.87 12.42
CA THR A 137 -5.50 -11.98 13.54
C THR A 137 -5.86 -13.45 13.77
N ASP A 138 -6.05 -13.78 15.06
CA ASP A 138 -6.60 -15.06 15.46
C ASP A 138 -8.10 -14.95 15.78
N ASP A 139 -8.68 -13.76 15.61
CA ASP A 139 -10.10 -13.55 15.90
C ASP A 139 -10.98 -14.38 14.95
N ALA A 140 -12.04 -14.95 15.50
CA ALA A 140 -12.97 -15.76 14.71
C ALA A 140 -13.70 -14.90 13.70
N GLY A 141 -13.96 -15.48 12.53
CA GLY A 141 -14.78 -14.83 11.52
C GLY A 141 -14.09 -13.77 10.71
N ALA A 142 -12.77 -13.66 10.82
CA ALA A 142 -12.04 -12.62 10.09
C ALA A 142 -12.08 -12.82 8.56
N GLY A 143 -12.19 -14.06 8.09
CA GLY A 143 -12.28 -14.33 6.66
C GLY A 143 -11.13 -13.73 5.89
N ARG A 144 -11.44 -12.91 4.89
CA ARG A 144 -10.42 -12.28 4.05
C ARG A 144 -9.53 -11.27 4.78
N PHE A 145 -9.89 -10.87 5.99
CA PHE A 145 -9.10 -9.92 6.79
C PHE A 145 -8.14 -10.61 7.75
N LYS A 146 -7.96 -11.93 7.61
CA LYS A 146 -7.10 -12.67 8.52
C LYS A 146 -5.62 -12.28 8.39
N TYR A 147 -5.12 -12.17 7.17
CA TYR A 147 -3.72 -11.85 6.88
C TYR A 147 -3.65 -10.48 6.21
N ILE A 148 -2.80 -9.60 6.76
CA ILE A 148 -2.69 -8.21 6.31
C ILE A 148 -1.23 -7.88 6.07
N GLN A 149 -0.95 -7.16 4.97
CA GLN A 149 0.40 -6.64 4.71
C GLN A 149 0.30 -5.17 4.37
N PHE A 150 1.15 -4.36 4.99
CA PHE A 150 1.28 -2.94 4.67
C PHE A 150 2.55 -2.69 3.88
N SER A 151 2.46 -1.75 2.93
CA SER A 151 3.59 -1.23 2.18
C SER A 151 3.40 0.29 2.03
N ASP A 152 4.36 1.06 2.52
CA ASP A 152 4.28 2.51 2.50
C ASP A 152 5.62 3.15 2.10
N HIS A 153 6.50 2.37 1.47
CA HIS A 153 7.85 2.77 1.08
C HIS A 153 8.79 3.00 2.27
N GLY A 154 8.29 2.89 3.50
CA GLY A 154 9.12 2.90 4.70
C GLY A 154 9.72 1.52 4.95
N ILE A 155 10.90 1.50 5.55
CA ILE A 155 11.61 0.25 5.84
C ILE A 155 11.93 0.07 7.32
N ALA A 156 11.59 1.05 8.14
CA ALA A 156 11.88 1.05 9.57
C ALA A 156 10.79 1.85 10.29
N PRO A 157 10.74 1.81 11.64
CA PRO A 157 9.70 2.51 12.37
C PRO A 157 9.59 3.98 11.99
N SER A 158 8.40 4.39 11.55
CA SER A 158 8.06 5.77 11.25
C SER A 158 6.55 5.86 11.05
N LYS A 159 5.98 7.04 11.26
CA LYS A 159 4.55 7.25 11.05
C LYS A 159 4.26 7.19 9.54
N ALA A 160 3.35 6.32 9.14
CA ALA A 160 2.93 6.23 7.76
C ALA A 160 2.14 7.47 7.35
N GLU A 161 2.39 7.98 6.15
CA GLU A 161 1.67 9.13 5.58
C GLU A 161 0.61 8.67 4.57
N HIS A 162 0.76 7.48 4.06
CA HIS A 162 -0.20 6.75 3.26
C HIS A 162 0.28 5.30 3.23
N PHE A 163 -0.54 4.41 2.73
CA PHE A 163 -0.09 3.02 2.57
C PHE A 163 -0.89 2.29 1.51
N HIS A 164 -0.25 1.25 0.98
CA HIS A 164 -0.91 0.22 0.20
C HIS A 164 -1.14 -0.96 1.14
N ILE A 165 -2.26 -1.64 0.96
CA ILE A 165 -2.59 -2.78 1.82
C ILE A 165 -2.90 -4.01 0.97
N PHE A 166 -2.47 -5.17 1.47
CA PHE A 166 -2.78 -6.46 0.86
C PHE A 166 -3.44 -7.30 1.95
N PHE A 167 -4.47 -8.04 1.58
CA PHE A 167 -5.19 -8.83 2.57
C PHE A 167 -5.82 -10.07 1.94
N GLY A 168 -5.98 -11.11 2.73
CA GLY A 168 -6.56 -12.37 2.28
C GLY A 168 -6.70 -13.36 3.41
N GLY A 169 -7.45 -14.42 3.15
CA GLY A 169 -7.77 -15.43 4.17
C GLY A 169 -6.95 -16.71 4.09
N GLU A 170 -6.04 -16.84 3.15
CA GLU A 170 -5.32 -18.11 2.96
C GLU A 170 -3.97 -18.16 3.65
N SER A 171 -3.06 -17.24 3.32
CA SER A 171 -1.72 -17.21 3.90
C SER A 171 -1.01 -15.91 3.58
N GLN A 172 0.02 -15.59 4.36
CA GLN A 172 0.91 -14.48 4.04
C GLN A 172 1.65 -14.74 2.72
N GLU A 173 2.10 -15.99 2.53
CA GLU A 173 2.86 -16.34 1.32
C GLU A 173 2.11 -16.00 0.05
N LYS A 174 0.82 -16.28 0.01
CA LYS A 174 0.02 -16.02 -1.17
C LYS A 174 -0.07 -14.54 -1.51
N LEU A 175 -0.10 -13.69 -0.49
CA LEU A 175 -0.22 -12.24 -0.69
C LEU A 175 1.03 -11.64 -1.33
N TYR A 176 2.20 -12.25 -1.16
CA TYR A 176 3.43 -11.73 -1.76
C TYR A 176 3.40 -11.74 -3.28
N ASN A 177 2.55 -12.56 -3.88
CA ASN A 177 2.45 -12.68 -5.33
C ASN A 177 1.53 -11.63 -5.96
N GLU A 178 0.80 -10.86 -5.15
CA GLU A 178 -0.09 -9.85 -5.69
C GLU A 178 0.71 -8.61 -6.09
N MET A 179 0.70 -8.30 -7.38
CA MET A 179 1.45 -7.18 -7.96
C MET A 179 0.57 -6.13 -8.63
N HIS A 180 -0.71 -6.43 -8.83
CA HIS A 180 -1.56 -5.56 -9.66
C HIS A 180 -2.67 -4.87 -8.88
N ASN A 181 -3.05 -5.41 -7.73
CA ASN A 181 -4.08 -4.81 -6.87
C ASN A 181 -3.47 -4.49 -5.50
N TRP A 182 -3.43 -3.21 -5.22
CA TRP A 182 -2.81 -2.66 -4.01
C TRP A 182 -3.64 -1.48 -3.53
N PRO A 183 -4.81 -1.75 -2.94
CA PRO A 183 -5.66 -0.68 -2.42
C PRO A 183 -4.85 0.31 -1.60
N THR A 184 -5.11 1.58 -1.80
CA THR A 184 -4.28 2.65 -1.26
C THR A 184 -5.12 3.59 -0.42
N PHE A 185 -4.57 3.99 0.72
CA PHE A 185 -5.26 4.79 1.71
C PHE A 185 -4.42 5.98 2.12
N TYR A 186 -5.08 7.13 2.23
CA TYR A 186 -4.51 8.37 2.72
C TYR A 186 -5.25 8.80 3.98
N PRO A 187 -4.65 9.66 4.83
CA PRO A 187 -5.35 10.14 6.02
C PRO A 187 -6.71 10.72 5.69
N ALA A 188 -7.70 10.35 6.49
CA ALA A 188 -9.08 10.82 6.29
C ALA A 188 -9.21 12.35 6.44
N SER A 189 -8.21 12.99 7.10
CA SER A 189 -8.19 14.43 7.29
C SER A 189 -7.80 15.21 6.05
N LEU A 190 -7.21 14.55 5.04
CA LEU A 190 -6.80 15.25 3.81
C LEU A 190 -7.99 15.43 2.88
N SER A 191 -8.05 16.59 2.23
CA SER A 191 -9.04 16.84 1.20
C SER A 191 -8.66 16.10 -0.08
N GLU A 192 -9.62 15.96 -0.98
CA GLU A 192 -9.39 15.34 -2.28
C GLU A 192 -8.27 16.04 -3.03
N HIS A 193 -8.26 17.36 -2.98
CA HIS A 193 -7.24 18.16 -3.66
C HIS A 193 -5.86 17.96 -3.04
N GLU A 194 -5.78 17.88 -1.71
CA GLU A 194 -4.53 17.62 -1.02
C GLU A 194 -3.96 16.25 -1.38
N ILE A 195 -4.83 15.24 -1.49
CA ILE A 195 -4.40 13.90 -1.90
C ILE A 195 -3.83 13.94 -3.32
N ALA A 196 -4.53 14.60 -4.25
CA ALA A 196 -4.04 14.71 -5.63
C ALA A 196 -2.68 15.41 -5.67
N GLN A 197 -2.50 16.46 -4.88
CA GLN A 197 -1.23 17.17 -4.80
C GLN A 197 -0.11 16.27 -4.25
N GLU A 198 -0.40 15.48 -3.21
CA GLU A 198 0.56 14.54 -2.65
C GLU A 198 0.99 13.52 -3.70
N MET A 199 0.05 13.02 -4.48
CA MET A 199 0.36 12.05 -5.53
C MET A 199 1.22 12.65 -6.64
N MET A 200 1.04 13.94 -6.95
CA MET A 200 1.86 14.60 -7.96
C MET A 200 3.24 14.94 -7.43
N ALA A 201 3.37 15.16 -6.13
CA ALA A 201 4.65 15.52 -5.51
C ALA A 201 5.59 14.32 -5.35
N HIS A 202 5.04 13.11 -5.40
CA HIS A 202 5.85 11.90 -5.22
C HIS A 202 6.29 11.27 -6.56
#